data_50b69e780ffece8ada3355e4a205b762
#
_entry.id   50b69e780ffece8ada3355e4a205b762
#
_cell.length_a   1.000
_cell.length_b   1.000
_cell.length_c   1.000
_cell.angle_alpha   90.00
_cell.angle_beta   90.00
_cell.angle_gamma   90.00
#
_symmetry.space_group_name_H-M   'P 1'
#
loop_
_entity.id
_entity.type
_entity.pdbx_description
1 polymer ?
#
loop_
_entity_poly.entity_id
_entity_poly.type
_entity_poly.pdbx_seq_one_letter_code
_entity_poly.pdbx_strand_id
1 'polypeptide(L)'
;MNKPQITIKDIARALNVSPSTVSRALKDNPDISKETRDLVHAYAREHNYKPNVLAVNLRASRSNTIGVIVPQLVHHFFSCVLSGIEKAAADAGYNIIVAQSSESYDQEVKIVHSFLAARVCGVIASLAKDTSQYDHYQELLNNDIPIVFYDRICTGLKTKRVVVDDYAGSFAAVEYMIQTGCKRILFYGAAPHLEITKNRRNGYLDAMKKYKIPVDDSMILLCDTRERAISITPDLLESENRPDGFFAINDETASGILYACKLVGVKVPDEVSICGFTDGAIAQSTDPKLTTVEQHGEEVGKSAFSILTGKLEGEEKSNNKIVRTNLVIRGTTK
;
A
#
# COMPACT_ATOMS: atom_id res chain seq x y z
N MET A 1 20.09 36.89 -4.50
CA MET A 1 20.41 36.80 -3.05
C MET A 1 19.10 36.52 -2.30
N ASN A 2 18.97 35.32 -1.72
CA ASN A 2 17.79 35.02 -0.88
C ASN A 2 17.81 35.90 0.35
N LYS A 3 16.78 36.75 0.56
CA LYS A 3 16.60 37.45 1.83
C LYS A 3 16.51 36.40 2.96
N PRO A 4 17.28 36.54 4.05
CA PRO A 4 17.19 35.60 5.17
C PRO A 4 15.75 35.64 5.70
N GLN A 5 15.17 34.46 5.87
CA GLN A 5 13.83 34.29 6.41
C GLN A 5 13.82 34.78 7.85
N ILE A 6 12.88 35.69 8.21
CA ILE A 6 12.78 36.20 9.57
C ILE A 6 12.51 35.05 10.56
N THR A 7 13.01 35.18 11.76
CA THR A 7 12.90 34.20 12.83
C THR A 7 11.96 34.68 13.96
N ILE A 8 11.52 33.75 14.82
CA ILE A 8 10.80 34.10 16.07
C ILE A 8 11.56 35.15 16.90
N LYS A 9 12.91 35.08 16.90
CA LYS A 9 13.74 36.04 17.63
C LYS A 9 13.68 37.45 17.01
N ASP A 10 13.55 37.55 15.71
CA ASP A 10 13.44 38.86 15.02
C ASP A 10 12.08 39.49 15.26
N ILE A 11 10.99 38.68 15.23
CA ILE A 11 9.63 39.15 15.61
C ILE A 11 9.63 39.63 17.09
N ALA A 12 10.21 38.84 17.97
CA ALA A 12 10.30 39.17 19.39
C ALA A 12 11.03 40.49 19.63
N ARG A 13 12.14 40.73 18.92
CA ARG A 13 12.91 41.99 18.99
C ARG A 13 12.11 43.15 18.43
N ALA A 14 11.45 42.99 17.28
CA ALA A 14 10.68 44.05 16.63
C ALA A 14 9.47 44.49 17.46
N LEU A 15 8.81 43.58 18.15
CA LEU A 15 7.61 43.82 18.96
C LEU A 15 7.91 44.01 20.45
N ASN A 16 9.18 44.02 20.86
CA ASN A 16 9.64 44.14 22.24
C ASN A 16 8.97 43.15 23.21
N VAL A 17 8.82 41.91 22.79
CA VAL A 17 8.27 40.79 23.59
C VAL A 17 9.26 39.63 23.64
N SER A 18 9.03 38.66 24.54
CA SER A 18 9.89 37.47 24.59
C SER A 18 9.62 36.51 23.41
N PRO A 19 10.63 35.74 22.95
CA PRO A 19 10.41 34.69 21.94
C PRO A 19 9.36 33.66 22.35
N SER A 20 9.21 33.39 23.65
CA SER A 20 8.16 32.54 24.19
C SER A 20 6.77 33.14 24.07
N THR A 21 6.64 34.46 24.25
CA THR A 21 5.40 35.20 24.01
C THR A 21 4.99 35.15 22.55
N VAL A 22 5.92 35.39 21.60
CA VAL A 22 5.66 35.25 20.16
C VAL A 22 5.20 33.83 19.82
N SER A 23 5.89 32.80 20.32
CA SER A 23 5.56 31.41 20.07
C SER A 23 4.16 31.04 20.58
N ARG A 24 3.76 31.56 21.75
CA ARG A 24 2.42 31.33 22.31
C ARG A 24 1.35 32.13 21.58
N ALA A 25 1.63 33.36 21.21
CA ALA A 25 0.72 34.22 20.45
C ALA A 25 0.39 33.60 19.06
N LEU A 26 1.40 33.08 18.33
CA LEU A 26 1.23 32.40 17.05
C LEU A 26 0.43 31.09 17.16
N LYS A 27 0.25 30.53 18.34
CA LYS A 27 -0.57 29.34 18.64
C LYS A 27 -1.92 29.71 19.27
N ASP A 28 -2.29 30.98 19.27
CA ASP A 28 -3.53 31.51 19.87
C ASP A 28 -3.73 31.12 21.35
N ASN A 29 -2.61 30.94 22.09
CA ASN A 29 -2.67 30.52 23.48
C ASN A 29 -3.45 31.57 24.33
N PRO A 30 -4.45 31.14 25.12
CA PRO A 30 -5.30 32.06 25.90
C PRO A 30 -4.55 32.88 26.96
N ASP A 31 -3.37 32.42 27.41
CA ASP A 31 -2.53 33.17 28.36
C ASP A 31 -1.94 34.45 27.77
N ILE A 32 -2.02 34.66 26.47
CA ILE A 32 -1.55 35.87 25.77
C ILE A 32 -2.77 36.77 25.48
N SER A 33 -2.66 38.07 25.83
CA SER A 33 -3.73 39.02 25.55
C SER A 33 -4.09 39.03 24.05
N LYS A 34 -5.36 39.28 23.75
CA LYS A 34 -5.85 39.40 22.38
C LYS A 34 -5.06 40.40 21.57
N GLU A 35 -4.79 41.56 22.16
CA GLU A 35 -4.03 42.67 21.55
C GLU A 35 -2.62 42.19 21.13
N THR A 36 -1.90 41.49 22.02
CA THR A 36 -0.57 40.96 21.71
C THR A 36 -0.62 39.86 20.62
N ARG A 37 -1.66 39.00 20.62
CA ARG A 37 -1.85 38.00 19.57
C ARG A 37 -2.07 38.65 18.22
N ASP A 38 -2.99 39.61 18.15
CA ASP A 38 -3.31 40.32 16.91
C ASP A 38 -2.08 41.07 16.36
N LEU A 39 -1.27 41.69 17.21
CA LEU A 39 -0.04 42.39 16.82
C LEU A 39 1.01 41.40 16.25
N VAL A 40 1.20 40.25 16.92
CA VAL A 40 2.15 39.21 16.46
C VAL A 40 1.70 38.60 15.13
N HIS A 41 0.42 38.29 14.97
CA HIS A 41 -0.12 37.76 13.72
C HIS A 41 -0.03 38.79 12.57
N ALA A 42 -0.28 40.08 12.82
CA ALA A 42 -0.15 41.13 11.83
C ALA A 42 1.30 41.21 11.33
N TYR A 43 2.26 41.33 12.25
CA TYR A 43 3.68 41.39 11.92
C TYR A 43 4.19 40.14 11.18
N ALA A 44 3.77 38.95 11.61
CA ALA A 44 4.13 37.69 10.95
C ALA A 44 3.61 37.64 9.52
N ARG A 45 2.38 38.10 9.27
CA ARG A 45 1.79 38.18 7.91
C ARG A 45 2.51 39.16 7.01
N GLU A 46 2.76 40.38 7.51
CA GLU A 46 3.44 41.45 6.77
C GLU A 46 4.83 41.01 6.28
N HIS A 47 5.55 40.23 7.12
CA HIS A 47 6.91 39.80 6.82
C HIS A 47 6.97 38.36 6.26
N ASN A 48 5.84 37.77 5.86
CA ASN A 48 5.74 36.39 5.34
C ASN A 48 6.45 35.34 6.24
N TYR A 49 6.35 35.55 7.57
CA TYR A 49 6.92 34.62 8.53
C TYR A 49 6.18 33.26 8.44
N LYS A 50 6.93 32.20 8.24
CA LYS A 50 6.43 30.81 8.42
C LYS A 50 7.19 30.16 9.57
N PRO A 51 6.48 29.55 10.54
CA PRO A 51 7.14 28.79 11.58
C PRO A 51 8.10 27.76 10.98
N ASN A 52 9.33 27.71 11.46
CA ASN A 52 10.25 26.66 11.06
C ASN A 52 9.78 25.35 11.70
N VAL A 53 9.14 24.51 10.90
CA VAL A 53 8.59 23.21 11.33
C VAL A 53 9.68 22.33 11.97
N LEU A 54 10.90 22.37 11.46
CA LEU A 54 12.05 21.67 12.05
C LEU A 54 12.36 22.14 13.46
N ALA A 55 12.34 23.47 13.69
CA ALA A 55 12.58 24.04 15.04
C ALA A 55 11.42 23.78 16.01
N VAL A 56 10.19 23.69 15.52
CA VAL A 56 9.01 23.32 16.31
C VAL A 56 9.08 21.84 16.69
N ASN A 57 9.41 20.97 15.74
CA ASN A 57 9.53 19.52 15.95
C ASN A 57 10.70 19.18 16.89
N LEU A 58 11.84 19.91 16.80
CA LEU A 58 12.97 19.78 17.75
C LEU A 58 12.57 20.12 19.20
N ARG A 59 11.66 21.06 19.41
CA ARG A 59 11.16 21.40 20.77
C ARG A 59 10.12 20.40 21.28
N ALA A 60 9.34 19.79 20.38
CA ALA A 60 8.30 18.81 20.72
C ALA A 60 8.86 17.39 20.89
N SER A 61 10.16 17.16 20.59
CA SER A 61 10.80 15.83 20.53
C SER A 61 10.08 14.81 19.64
N ARG A 62 9.09 15.22 18.84
CA ARG A 62 8.34 14.38 17.89
C ARG A 62 8.05 15.18 16.63
N SER A 63 8.28 14.58 15.47
CA SER A 63 7.81 15.13 14.20
C SER A 63 6.38 14.69 13.94
N ASN A 64 5.59 15.49 13.22
CA ASN A 64 4.27 15.09 12.72
C ASN A 64 4.42 14.50 11.31
N THR A 65 5.51 13.81 11.03
CA THR A 65 5.81 13.29 9.69
C THR A 65 5.87 11.76 9.75
N ILE A 66 5.07 11.12 8.93
CA ILE A 66 5.02 9.65 8.77
C ILE A 66 5.76 9.27 7.50
N GLY A 67 6.63 8.27 7.57
CA GLY A 67 7.24 7.64 6.42
C GLY A 67 6.32 6.59 5.81
N VAL A 68 6.16 6.61 4.48
CA VAL A 68 5.39 5.58 3.75
C VAL A 68 6.30 4.92 2.74
N ILE A 69 6.50 3.61 2.86
CA ILE A 69 7.26 2.80 1.90
C ILE A 69 6.30 2.02 1.02
N VAL A 70 6.42 2.23 -0.29
CA VAL A 70 5.65 1.51 -1.30
C VAL A 70 6.59 0.75 -2.24
N PRO A 71 6.27 -0.49 -2.64
CA PRO A 71 7.09 -1.22 -3.60
C PRO A 71 7.14 -0.55 -4.98
N GLN A 72 5.97 -0.17 -5.53
CA GLN A 72 5.85 0.52 -6.82
C GLN A 72 4.62 1.44 -6.83
N LEU A 73 4.83 2.72 -7.17
CA LEU A 73 3.76 3.72 -7.22
C LEU A 73 2.80 3.52 -8.39
N VAL A 74 3.26 2.89 -9.47
CA VAL A 74 2.46 2.68 -10.68
C VAL A 74 1.37 1.60 -10.51
N HIS A 75 1.50 0.71 -9.54
CA HIS A 75 0.48 -0.30 -9.28
C HIS A 75 -0.75 0.33 -8.60
N HIS A 76 -1.91 0.05 -9.17
CA HIS A 76 -3.19 0.61 -8.72
C HIS A 76 -3.45 0.41 -7.22
N PHE A 77 -3.21 -0.80 -6.72
CA PHE A 77 -3.42 -1.10 -5.30
C PHE A 77 -2.62 -0.18 -4.38
N PHE A 78 -1.31 -0.04 -4.62
CA PHE A 78 -0.45 0.83 -3.80
C PHE A 78 -0.83 2.30 -3.91
N SER A 79 -1.27 2.75 -5.09
CA SER A 79 -1.77 4.12 -5.28
C SER A 79 -3.04 4.37 -4.47
N CYS A 80 -3.97 3.40 -4.42
CA CYS A 80 -5.18 3.48 -3.59
C CYS A 80 -4.85 3.46 -2.09
N VAL A 81 -3.93 2.60 -1.65
CA VAL A 81 -3.46 2.58 -0.25
C VAL A 81 -2.87 3.94 0.13
N LEU A 82 -2.00 4.49 -0.72
CA LEU A 82 -1.40 5.81 -0.50
C LEU A 82 -2.46 6.91 -0.41
N SER A 83 -3.47 6.90 -1.29
CA SER A 83 -4.59 7.85 -1.23
C SER A 83 -5.35 7.75 0.10
N GLY A 84 -5.58 6.53 0.61
CA GLY A 84 -6.20 6.31 1.91
C GLY A 84 -5.38 6.83 3.08
N ILE A 85 -4.05 6.63 3.04
CA ILE A 85 -3.11 7.16 4.05
C ILE A 85 -3.09 8.69 4.00
N GLU A 86 -2.96 9.28 2.80
CA GLU A 86 -2.84 10.72 2.60
C GLU A 86 -4.06 11.48 3.13
N LYS A 87 -5.28 11.02 2.76
CA LYS A 87 -6.53 11.62 3.26
C LYS A 87 -6.60 11.58 4.78
N ALA A 88 -6.32 10.42 5.39
CA ALA A 88 -6.38 10.26 6.83
C ALA A 88 -5.30 11.09 7.56
N ALA A 89 -4.09 11.20 6.96
CA ALA A 89 -3.01 12.01 7.50
C ALA A 89 -3.33 13.50 7.45
N ALA A 90 -3.88 13.98 6.34
CA ALA A 90 -4.29 15.39 6.18
C ALA A 90 -5.35 15.78 7.21
N ASP A 91 -6.38 14.95 7.39
CA ASP A 91 -7.46 15.18 8.38
C ASP A 91 -6.93 15.22 9.82
N ALA A 92 -5.89 14.46 10.13
CA ALA A 92 -5.26 14.40 11.45
C ALA A 92 -4.07 15.37 11.64
N GLY A 93 -3.72 16.18 10.63
CA GLY A 93 -2.62 17.15 10.69
C GLY A 93 -1.21 16.54 10.62
N TYR A 94 -1.08 15.35 10.05
CA TYR A 94 0.20 14.72 9.76
C TYR A 94 0.68 15.02 8.34
N ASN A 95 1.99 15.13 8.18
CA ASN A 95 2.64 15.12 6.87
C ASN A 95 3.07 13.69 6.53
N ILE A 96 3.16 13.36 5.24
CA ILE A 96 3.72 12.09 4.79
C ILE A 96 4.95 12.32 3.91
N ILE A 97 5.95 11.45 4.04
CA ILE A 97 7.06 11.31 3.11
C ILE A 97 6.91 9.94 2.45
N VAL A 98 6.67 9.94 1.15
CA VAL A 98 6.52 8.71 0.37
C VAL A 98 7.84 8.35 -0.28
N ALA A 99 8.24 7.10 -0.16
CA ALA A 99 9.42 6.55 -0.82
C ALA A 99 9.10 5.21 -1.48
N GLN A 100 9.64 5.01 -2.69
CA GLN A 100 9.46 3.79 -3.46
C GLN A 100 10.71 2.91 -3.34
N SER A 101 10.53 1.65 -2.91
CA SER A 101 11.62 0.67 -2.82
C SER A 101 11.99 0.07 -4.18
N SER A 102 11.15 0.21 -5.18
CA SER A 102 11.34 -0.35 -6.53
C SER A 102 11.62 -1.87 -6.50
N GLU A 103 10.96 -2.57 -5.58
CA GLU A 103 11.11 -4.02 -5.35
C GLU A 103 12.54 -4.45 -4.95
N SER A 104 13.36 -3.54 -4.42
CA SER A 104 14.76 -3.77 -4.03
C SER A 104 14.96 -3.64 -2.53
N TYR A 105 15.52 -4.69 -1.92
CA TYR A 105 15.95 -4.70 -0.52
C TYR A 105 16.95 -3.59 -0.21
N ASP A 106 17.98 -3.41 -1.06
CA ASP A 106 18.99 -2.38 -0.84
C ASP A 106 18.42 -0.97 -0.86
N GLN A 107 17.41 -0.75 -1.71
CA GLN A 107 16.72 0.54 -1.75
C GLN A 107 15.82 0.72 -0.52
N GLU A 108 15.16 -0.33 -0.07
CA GLU A 108 14.34 -0.33 1.14
C GLU A 108 15.17 0.04 2.37
N VAL A 109 16.38 -0.54 2.52
CA VAL A 109 17.34 -0.19 3.58
C VAL A 109 17.72 1.30 3.54
N LYS A 110 18.07 1.84 2.36
CA LYS A 110 18.41 3.27 2.19
C LYS A 110 17.24 4.19 2.58
N ILE A 111 16.00 3.80 2.24
CA ILE A 111 14.80 4.55 2.61
C ILE A 111 14.64 4.58 4.12
N VAL A 112 14.78 3.44 4.79
CA VAL A 112 14.69 3.35 6.25
C VAL A 112 15.71 4.25 6.93
N HIS A 113 16.99 4.22 6.49
CA HIS A 113 18.01 5.13 7.03
C HIS A 113 17.66 6.61 6.78
N SER A 114 17.06 6.93 5.63
CA SER A 114 16.59 8.29 5.33
C SER A 114 15.47 8.73 6.28
N PHE A 115 14.55 7.81 6.62
CA PHE A 115 13.47 8.08 7.55
C PHE A 115 13.96 8.26 9.00
N LEU A 116 14.97 7.48 9.41
CA LEU A 116 15.67 7.68 10.69
C LEU A 116 16.31 9.08 10.75
N ALA A 117 17.04 9.46 9.70
CA ALA A 117 17.67 10.79 9.61
C ALA A 117 16.62 11.93 9.59
N ALA A 118 15.49 11.73 8.92
CA ALA A 118 14.36 12.68 8.89
C ALA A 118 13.54 12.70 10.20
N ARG A 119 13.81 11.80 11.15
CA ARG A 119 13.10 11.67 12.42
C ARG A 119 11.58 11.55 12.23
N VAL A 120 11.14 10.68 11.33
CA VAL A 120 9.71 10.39 11.18
C VAL A 120 9.15 9.84 12.49
N CYS A 121 7.88 10.16 12.80
CA CYS A 121 7.25 9.69 14.04
C CYS A 121 6.73 8.25 13.95
N GLY A 122 6.61 7.69 12.74
CA GLY A 122 6.18 6.34 12.49
C GLY A 122 6.33 5.97 11.02
N VAL A 123 6.24 4.69 10.71
CA VAL A 123 6.38 4.18 9.33
C VAL A 123 5.22 3.25 8.98
N ILE A 124 4.68 3.41 7.77
CA ILE A 124 3.74 2.48 7.13
C ILE A 124 4.47 1.88 5.94
N ALA A 125 4.63 0.55 5.89
CA ALA A 125 5.47 -0.09 4.88
C ALA A 125 4.84 -1.35 4.28
N SER A 126 5.07 -1.56 2.98
CA SER A 126 4.92 -2.84 2.31
C SER A 126 6.30 -3.28 1.83
N LEU A 127 6.65 -4.55 2.06
CA LEU A 127 7.98 -5.08 1.75
C LEU A 127 8.23 -5.16 0.24
N ALA A 128 9.49 -4.98 -0.15
CA ALA A 128 9.94 -5.33 -1.49
C ALA A 128 9.89 -6.86 -1.71
N LYS A 129 9.79 -7.32 -2.96
CA LYS A 129 9.69 -8.75 -3.29
C LYS A 129 10.92 -9.55 -2.88
N ASP A 130 12.09 -8.94 -2.91
CA ASP A 130 13.36 -9.59 -2.57
C ASP A 130 13.75 -9.44 -1.09
N THR A 131 12.92 -8.75 -0.29
CA THR A 131 13.19 -8.57 1.13
C THR A 131 13.04 -9.88 1.89
N SER A 132 14.14 -10.38 2.43
CA SER A 132 14.24 -11.59 3.25
C SER A 132 14.86 -11.36 4.62
N GLN A 133 15.43 -10.18 4.85
CA GLN A 133 16.05 -9.75 6.11
C GLN A 133 15.37 -8.47 6.60
N TYR A 134 15.31 -8.27 7.91
CA TYR A 134 14.47 -7.21 8.52
C TYR A 134 15.24 -6.32 9.50
N ASP A 135 16.58 -6.37 9.49
CA ASP A 135 17.43 -5.63 10.44
C ASP A 135 17.21 -4.12 10.37
N HIS A 136 17.04 -3.59 9.16
CA HIS A 136 16.72 -2.17 8.93
C HIS A 136 15.38 -1.75 9.56
N TYR A 137 14.37 -2.62 9.56
CA TYR A 137 13.11 -2.36 10.26
C TYR A 137 13.26 -2.51 11.78
N GLN A 138 14.08 -3.47 12.24
CA GLN A 138 14.40 -3.59 13.65
C GLN A 138 15.10 -2.33 14.18
N GLU A 139 15.93 -1.68 13.35
CA GLU A 139 16.58 -0.42 13.69
C GLU A 139 15.58 0.72 13.96
N LEU A 140 14.49 0.81 13.18
CA LEU A 140 13.39 1.76 13.47
C LEU A 140 12.78 1.49 14.85
N LEU A 141 12.47 0.23 15.15
CA LEU A 141 11.88 -0.17 16.44
C LEU A 141 12.83 0.12 17.62
N ASN A 142 14.14 -0.08 17.44
CA ASN A 142 15.17 0.24 18.43
C ASN A 142 15.29 1.76 18.69
N ASN A 143 14.82 2.60 17.76
CA ASN A 143 14.74 4.06 17.88
C ASN A 143 13.33 4.54 18.27
N ASP A 144 12.48 3.67 18.83
CA ASP A 144 11.11 3.97 19.24
C ASP A 144 10.21 4.49 18.12
N ILE A 145 10.51 4.16 16.86
CA ILE A 145 9.68 4.50 15.69
C ILE A 145 8.75 3.32 15.39
N PRO A 146 7.45 3.42 15.66
CA PRO A 146 6.50 2.35 15.40
C PRO A 146 6.32 2.11 13.90
N ILE A 147 6.08 0.84 13.55
CA ILE A 147 5.84 0.39 12.19
C ILE A 147 4.49 -0.31 12.10
N VAL A 148 3.77 -0.05 11.02
CA VAL A 148 2.61 -0.84 10.57
C VAL A 148 2.89 -1.34 9.16
N PHE A 149 2.93 -2.66 9.01
CA PHE A 149 3.04 -3.25 7.68
C PHE A 149 1.67 -3.39 7.02
N TYR A 150 1.64 -3.27 5.70
CA TYR A 150 0.45 -3.57 4.90
C TYR A 150 0.80 -4.44 3.70
N ASP A 151 -0.18 -5.21 3.20
CA ASP A 151 -0.03 -6.12 2.04
C ASP A 151 1.08 -7.15 2.25
N ARG A 152 2.32 -6.81 1.87
CA ARG A 152 3.49 -7.65 2.11
C ARG A 152 4.09 -7.32 3.48
N ILE A 153 4.00 -8.29 4.37
CA ILE A 153 4.26 -8.10 5.79
C ILE A 153 5.52 -8.84 6.25
N CYS A 154 6.15 -8.31 7.28
CA CYS A 154 7.17 -9.01 8.04
C CYS A 154 6.52 -9.84 9.16
N THR A 155 6.81 -11.14 9.21
CA THR A 155 6.37 -12.04 10.29
C THR A 155 7.42 -12.19 11.39
N GLY A 156 8.67 -11.79 11.12
CA GLY A 156 9.79 -11.91 12.06
C GLY A 156 9.86 -10.80 13.11
N LEU A 157 9.11 -9.71 12.95
CA LEU A 157 9.11 -8.57 13.87
C LEU A 157 7.78 -8.42 14.60
N LYS A 158 7.85 -7.97 15.85
CA LYS A 158 6.67 -7.69 16.68
C LYS A 158 6.03 -6.35 16.29
N THR A 159 5.39 -6.31 15.13
CA THR A 159 4.75 -5.11 14.56
C THR A 159 3.25 -5.34 14.34
N LYS A 160 2.52 -4.27 14.06
CA LYS A 160 1.12 -4.34 13.63
C LYS A 160 1.03 -4.42 12.10
N ARG A 161 -0.11 -4.92 11.60
CA ARG A 161 -0.31 -5.13 10.17
C ARG A 161 -1.76 -4.92 9.74
N VAL A 162 -1.91 -4.52 8.49
CA VAL A 162 -3.18 -4.49 7.77
C VAL A 162 -3.02 -5.30 6.49
N VAL A 163 -3.81 -6.35 6.33
CA VAL A 163 -3.79 -7.22 5.15
C VAL A 163 -5.19 -7.35 4.59
N VAL A 164 -5.31 -7.78 3.35
CA VAL A 164 -6.60 -8.19 2.79
C VAL A 164 -6.82 -9.68 3.02
N ASP A 165 -8.07 -10.15 2.92
CA ASP A 165 -8.39 -11.56 2.99
C ASP A 165 -8.09 -12.24 1.63
N ASP A 166 -6.79 -12.39 1.35
CA ASP A 166 -6.28 -12.99 0.11
C ASP A 166 -6.79 -14.43 -0.09
N TYR A 167 -6.91 -15.19 1.01
CA TYR A 167 -7.39 -16.55 0.96
C TYR A 167 -8.87 -16.62 0.54
N ALA A 168 -9.73 -15.87 1.23
CA ALA A 168 -11.16 -15.88 0.93
C ALA A 168 -11.46 -15.34 -0.48
N GLY A 169 -10.76 -14.26 -0.89
CA GLY A 169 -10.88 -13.70 -2.23
C GLY A 169 -10.51 -14.69 -3.32
N SER A 170 -9.37 -15.38 -3.16
CA SER A 170 -8.92 -16.41 -4.10
C SER A 170 -9.84 -17.62 -4.14
N PHE A 171 -10.27 -18.08 -2.97
CA PHE A 171 -11.23 -19.19 -2.88
C PHE A 171 -12.52 -18.87 -3.64
N ALA A 172 -13.11 -17.68 -3.40
CA ALA A 172 -14.33 -17.25 -4.04
C ALA A 172 -14.17 -17.10 -5.57
N ALA A 173 -13.05 -16.55 -6.03
CA ALA A 173 -12.76 -16.40 -7.45
C ALA A 173 -12.67 -17.76 -8.17
N VAL A 174 -11.89 -18.69 -7.63
CA VAL A 174 -11.70 -20.00 -8.21
C VAL A 174 -12.97 -20.86 -8.10
N GLU A 175 -13.68 -20.79 -6.97
CA GLU A 175 -14.97 -21.45 -6.81
C GLU A 175 -15.97 -20.99 -7.87
N TYR A 176 -16.07 -19.68 -8.11
CA TYR A 176 -16.93 -19.13 -9.15
C TYR A 176 -16.56 -19.68 -10.55
N MET A 177 -15.27 -19.68 -10.91
CA MET A 177 -14.80 -20.22 -12.19
C MET A 177 -15.18 -21.70 -12.36
N ILE A 178 -15.06 -22.51 -11.30
CA ILE A 178 -15.46 -23.92 -11.32
C ILE A 178 -16.99 -24.05 -11.52
N GLN A 179 -17.77 -23.27 -10.78
CA GLN A 179 -19.24 -23.28 -10.87
C GLN A 179 -19.74 -22.86 -12.24
N THR A 180 -19.00 -22.02 -12.95
CA THR A 180 -19.32 -21.60 -14.33
C THR A 180 -18.73 -22.51 -15.40
N GLY A 181 -18.12 -23.63 -14.99
CA GLY A 181 -17.79 -24.75 -15.87
C GLY A 181 -16.31 -25.00 -16.15
N CYS A 182 -15.40 -24.22 -15.55
CA CYS A 182 -13.95 -24.48 -15.70
C CYS A 182 -13.55 -25.77 -14.99
N LYS A 183 -12.70 -26.55 -15.67
CA LYS A 183 -12.19 -27.85 -15.18
C LYS A 183 -10.68 -27.88 -15.00
N ARG A 184 -9.95 -27.07 -15.76
CA ARG A 184 -8.49 -26.94 -15.66
C ARG A 184 -8.11 -25.49 -15.54
N ILE A 185 -8.02 -25.00 -14.31
CA ILE A 185 -7.69 -23.63 -13.98
C ILE A 185 -6.21 -23.54 -13.61
N LEU A 186 -5.42 -22.73 -14.33
CA LEU A 186 -4.04 -22.46 -13.98
C LEU A 186 -3.95 -21.26 -13.02
N PHE A 187 -3.09 -21.40 -12.02
CA PHE A 187 -2.75 -20.29 -11.11
C PHE A 187 -1.45 -19.63 -11.53
N TYR A 188 -1.51 -18.37 -11.92
CA TYR A 188 -0.35 -17.52 -12.18
C TYR A 188 -0.02 -16.72 -10.91
N GLY A 189 1.03 -17.15 -10.19
CA GLY A 189 1.43 -16.65 -8.89
C GLY A 189 2.71 -15.82 -8.92
N ALA A 190 2.99 -15.13 -7.80
CA ALA A 190 4.25 -14.43 -7.55
C ALA A 190 5.24 -15.32 -6.76
N ALA A 191 6.31 -14.71 -6.25
CA ALA A 191 7.32 -15.41 -5.47
C ALA A 191 6.70 -16.18 -4.27
N PRO A 192 7.02 -17.47 -4.10
CA PRO A 192 6.32 -18.35 -3.16
C PRO A 192 6.58 -18.04 -1.68
N HIS A 193 7.61 -17.26 -1.36
CA HIS A 193 7.90 -16.84 0.02
C HIS A 193 6.97 -15.74 0.52
N LEU A 194 6.33 -14.98 -0.38
CA LEU A 194 5.41 -13.89 -0.02
C LEU A 194 4.11 -14.45 0.58
N GLU A 195 3.68 -13.90 1.72
CA GLU A 195 2.45 -14.33 2.40
C GLU A 195 1.20 -14.16 1.51
N ILE A 196 1.14 -13.10 0.71
CA ILE A 196 0.06 -12.90 -0.26
C ILE A 196 -0.03 -14.05 -1.27
N THR A 197 1.12 -14.50 -1.79
CA THR A 197 1.18 -15.63 -2.74
C THR A 197 0.74 -16.93 -2.07
N LYS A 198 1.21 -17.20 -0.86
CA LYS A 198 0.80 -18.39 -0.08
C LYS A 198 -0.71 -18.41 0.15
N ASN A 199 -1.27 -17.30 0.60
CA ASN A 199 -2.70 -17.19 0.90
C ASN A 199 -3.56 -17.35 -0.36
N ARG A 200 -3.21 -16.66 -1.47
CA ARG A 200 -3.93 -16.80 -2.74
C ARG A 200 -3.81 -18.23 -3.32
N ARG A 201 -2.61 -18.82 -3.25
CA ARG A 201 -2.40 -20.20 -3.66
C ARG A 201 -3.21 -21.19 -2.81
N ASN A 202 -3.26 -20.99 -1.49
CA ASN A 202 -4.04 -21.86 -0.61
C ASN A 202 -5.54 -21.76 -0.90
N GLY A 203 -6.07 -20.56 -1.12
CA GLY A 203 -7.46 -20.35 -1.55
C GLY A 203 -7.78 -21.06 -2.85
N TYR A 204 -6.90 -20.96 -3.85
CA TYR A 204 -6.99 -21.71 -5.12
C TYR A 204 -7.01 -23.23 -4.88
N LEU A 205 -6.04 -23.77 -4.15
CA LEU A 205 -5.92 -25.20 -3.88
C LEU A 205 -7.13 -25.76 -3.15
N ASP A 206 -7.63 -25.05 -2.15
CA ASP A 206 -8.77 -25.50 -1.35
C ASP A 206 -10.10 -25.42 -2.14
N ALA A 207 -10.25 -24.43 -3.03
CA ALA A 207 -11.38 -24.38 -3.95
C ALA A 207 -11.36 -25.60 -4.92
N MET A 208 -10.22 -25.86 -5.57
CA MET A 208 -10.06 -27.04 -6.46
C MET A 208 -10.34 -28.35 -5.71
N LYS A 209 -9.81 -28.50 -4.50
CA LYS A 209 -10.01 -29.67 -3.63
C LYS A 209 -11.48 -29.86 -3.24
N LYS A 210 -12.19 -28.77 -2.89
CA LYS A 210 -13.63 -28.81 -2.55
C LYS A 210 -14.46 -29.43 -3.66
N TYR A 211 -14.11 -29.12 -4.90
CA TYR A 211 -14.79 -29.65 -6.09
C TYR A 211 -14.15 -30.91 -6.67
N LYS A 212 -13.17 -31.51 -5.95
CA LYS A 212 -12.46 -32.74 -6.33
C LYS A 212 -11.75 -32.65 -7.69
N ILE A 213 -11.30 -31.46 -8.07
CA ILE A 213 -10.51 -31.23 -9.27
C ILE A 213 -9.03 -31.42 -8.90
N PRO A 214 -8.32 -32.39 -9.54
CA PRO A 214 -6.92 -32.61 -9.23
C PRO A 214 -6.06 -31.44 -9.69
N VAL A 215 -5.05 -31.08 -8.89
CA VAL A 215 -4.06 -30.06 -9.21
C VAL A 215 -2.70 -30.70 -9.25
N ASP A 216 -1.98 -30.52 -10.35
CA ASP A 216 -0.58 -30.90 -10.51
C ASP A 216 0.33 -29.66 -10.52
N ASP A 217 1.64 -29.85 -10.36
CA ASP A 217 2.61 -28.74 -10.28
C ASP A 217 2.67 -27.89 -11.56
N SER A 218 2.28 -28.44 -12.71
CA SER A 218 2.23 -27.70 -13.97
C SER A 218 1.11 -26.64 -14.01
N MET A 219 0.16 -26.73 -13.10
CA MET A 219 -0.96 -25.78 -12.99
C MET A 219 -0.62 -24.55 -12.14
N ILE A 220 0.54 -24.51 -11.49
CA ILE A 220 0.98 -23.41 -10.63
C ILE A 220 2.26 -22.81 -11.19
N LEU A 221 2.17 -21.65 -11.81
CA LEU A 221 3.27 -21.01 -12.52
C LEU A 221 3.72 -19.74 -11.85
N LEU A 222 5.02 -19.48 -11.83
CA LEU A 222 5.59 -18.19 -11.42
C LEU A 222 5.41 -17.20 -12.58
N CYS A 223 4.36 -16.39 -12.49
CA CYS A 223 4.00 -15.40 -13.50
C CYS A 223 3.21 -14.28 -12.82
N ASP A 224 3.85 -13.15 -12.53
CA ASP A 224 3.26 -12.04 -11.81
C ASP A 224 3.38 -10.68 -12.53
N THR A 225 3.78 -10.73 -13.82
CA THR A 225 3.84 -9.56 -14.69
C THR A 225 3.07 -9.79 -16.00
N ARG A 226 2.62 -8.69 -16.59
CA ARG A 226 1.92 -8.70 -17.87
C ARG A 226 2.77 -9.30 -18.99
N GLU A 227 4.03 -8.89 -19.07
CA GLU A 227 4.98 -9.33 -20.11
C GLU A 227 5.23 -10.83 -20.03
N ARG A 228 5.41 -11.35 -18.81
CA ARG A 228 5.60 -12.80 -18.61
C ARG A 228 4.35 -13.58 -19.02
N ALA A 229 3.17 -13.08 -18.65
CA ALA A 229 1.91 -13.72 -19.05
C ALA A 229 1.75 -13.75 -20.58
N ILE A 230 2.05 -12.66 -21.28
CA ILE A 230 2.02 -12.62 -22.75
C ILE A 230 2.98 -13.65 -23.36
N SER A 231 4.15 -13.84 -22.77
CA SER A 231 5.19 -14.72 -23.29
C SER A 231 4.84 -16.21 -23.14
N ILE A 232 4.26 -16.63 -22.01
CA ILE A 232 4.09 -18.07 -21.72
C ILE A 232 2.69 -18.63 -22.02
N THR A 233 1.67 -17.77 -22.06
CA THR A 233 0.28 -18.22 -22.22
C THR A 233 0.00 -18.84 -23.59
N PRO A 234 0.56 -18.36 -24.73
CA PRO A 234 0.32 -18.99 -26.04
C PRO A 234 0.65 -20.48 -26.07
N ASP A 235 1.84 -20.88 -25.60
CA ASP A 235 2.28 -22.29 -25.60
C ASP A 235 1.35 -23.15 -24.75
N LEU A 236 0.81 -22.65 -23.64
CA LEU A 236 -0.14 -23.38 -22.79
C LEU A 236 -1.50 -23.54 -23.46
N LEU A 237 -1.93 -22.55 -24.26
CA LEU A 237 -3.19 -22.61 -25.01
C LEU A 237 -3.13 -23.54 -26.22
N GLU A 238 -1.94 -23.78 -26.76
CA GLU A 238 -1.69 -24.70 -27.87
C GLU A 238 -1.36 -26.14 -27.40
N SER A 239 -1.15 -26.34 -26.07
CA SER A 239 -0.79 -27.64 -25.53
C SER A 239 -1.96 -28.64 -25.54
N GLU A 240 -1.65 -29.95 -25.53
CA GLU A 240 -2.66 -31.01 -25.40
C GLU A 240 -3.50 -30.92 -24.14
N ASN A 241 -2.89 -30.41 -23.04
CA ASN A 241 -3.53 -30.16 -21.75
C ASN A 241 -3.97 -28.70 -21.61
N ARG A 242 -4.58 -28.15 -22.64
CA ARG A 242 -5.03 -26.78 -22.69
C ARG A 242 -5.91 -26.40 -21.48
N PRO A 243 -5.61 -25.31 -20.75
CA PRO A 243 -6.47 -24.79 -19.69
C PRO A 243 -7.76 -24.16 -20.26
N ASP A 244 -8.83 -24.25 -19.47
CA ASP A 244 -10.09 -23.55 -19.70
C ASP A 244 -10.31 -22.40 -18.73
N GLY A 245 -9.35 -22.17 -17.82
CA GLY A 245 -9.36 -21.07 -16.88
C GLY A 245 -7.97 -20.62 -16.44
N PHE A 246 -7.84 -19.31 -16.13
CA PHE A 246 -6.67 -18.72 -15.51
C PHE A 246 -7.08 -17.86 -14.33
N PHE A 247 -6.51 -18.14 -13.16
CA PHE A 247 -6.57 -17.29 -12.00
C PHE A 247 -5.21 -16.59 -11.83
N ALA A 248 -5.17 -15.29 -12.03
CA ALA A 248 -3.95 -14.49 -11.98
C ALA A 248 -3.80 -13.78 -10.64
N ILE A 249 -2.55 -13.68 -10.17
CA ILE A 249 -2.16 -13.04 -8.92
C ILE A 249 -2.56 -11.54 -8.87
N ASN A 250 -2.66 -10.88 -10.03
CA ASN A 250 -3.05 -9.47 -10.17
C ASN A 250 -3.70 -9.21 -11.54
N ASP A 251 -4.30 -8.02 -11.71
CA ASP A 251 -4.99 -7.61 -12.93
C ASP A 251 -4.04 -7.37 -14.11
N GLU A 252 -2.82 -6.91 -13.86
CA GLU A 252 -1.79 -6.73 -14.89
C GLU A 252 -1.46 -8.06 -15.54
N THR A 253 -1.23 -9.10 -14.75
CA THR A 253 -1.02 -10.47 -15.24
C THR A 253 -2.24 -10.99 -15.98
N ALA A 254 -3.46 -10.78 -15.44
CA ALA A 254 -4.72 -11.19 -16.09
C ALA A 254 -4.89 -10.49 -17.46
N SER A 255 -4.54 -9.21 -17.56
CA SER A 255 -4.58 -8.46 -18.82
C SER A 255 -3.58 -9.01 -19.85
N GLY A 256 -2.43 -9.51 -19.40
CA GLY A 256 -1.45 -10.19 -20.23
C GLY A 256 -1.97 -11.51 -20.79
N ILE A 257 -2.67 -12.30 -19.96
CA ILE A 257 -3.34 -13.54 -20.39
C ILE A 257 -4.42 -13.22 -21.44
N LEU A 258 -5.26 -12.22 -21.18
CA LEU A 258 -6.31 -11.79 -22.11
C LEU A 258 -5.73 -11.38 -23.46
N TYR A 259 -4.63 -10.61 -23.43
CA TYR A 259 -3.93 -10.20 -24.66
C TYR A 259 -3.36 -11.42 -25.40
N ALA A 260 -2.75 -12.38 -24.69
CA ALA A 260 -2.22 -13.61 -25.28
C ALA A 260 -3.33 -14.45 -25.94
N CYS A 261 -4.49 -14.61 -25.27
CA CYS A 261 -5.66 -15.28 -25.86
C CYS A 261 -6.07 -14.62 -27.20
N LYS A 262 -6.08 -13.29 -27.25
CA LYS A 262 -6.41 -12.55 -28.46
C LYS A 262 -5.39 -12.80 -29.58
N LEU A 263 -4.09 -12.89 -29.26
CA LEU A 263 -3.04 -13.16 -30.25
C LEU A 263 -3.20 -14.52 -30.94
N VAL A 264 -3.61 -15.56 -30.18
CA VAL A 264 -3.79 -16.93 -30.72
C VAL A 264 -5.24 -17.23 -31.12
N GLY A 265 -6.13 -16.23 -31.09
CA GLY A 265 -7.51 -16.37 -31.55
C GLY A 265 -8.45 -17.13 -30.62
N VAL A 266 -8.06 -17.28 -29.33
CA VAL A 266 -8.87 -17.94 -28.31
C VAL A 266 -9.92 -16.99 -27.75
N LYS A 267 -11.17 -17.44 -27.70
CA LYS A 267 -12.31 -16.60 -27.25
C LYS A 267 -12.43 -16.59 -25.73
N VAL A 268 -12.49 -15.38 -25.18
CA VAL A 268 -12.75 -15.12 -23.74
C VAL A 268 -14.13 -14.45 -23.64
N PRO A 269 -15.08 -14.99 -22.84
CA PRO A 269 -14.97 -16.11 -21.90
C PRO A 269 -15.33 -17.48 -22.48
N ASP A 270 -15.73 -17.59 -23.75
CA ASP A 270 -16.38 -18.80 -24.32
C ASP A 270 -15.49 -20.06 -24.20
N GLU A 271 -14.19 -19.95 -24.51
CA GLU A 271 -13.25 -21.06 -24.47
C GLU A 271 -12.38 -21.04 -23.21
N VAL A 272 -12.02 -19.85 -22.72
CA VAL A 272 -11.16 -19.66 -21.56
C VAL A 272 -11.73 -18.54 -20.66
N SER A 273 -11.89 -18.84 -19.38
CA SER A 273 -12.23 -17.86 -18.36
C SER A 273 -10.98 -17.27 -17.73
N ILE A 274 -10.99 -15.96 -17.39
CA ILE A 274 -9.86 -15.27 -16.76
C ILE A 274 -10.37 -14.48 -15.55
N CYS A 275 -9.71 -14.68 -14.40
CA CYS A 275 -9.97 -13.89 -13.20
C CYS A 275 -8.67 -13.27 -12.67
N GLY A 276 -8.69 -11.97 -12.40
CA GLY A 276 -7.60 -11.22 -11.80
C GLY A 276 -7.75 -11.02 -10.30
N PHE A 277 -6.95 -10.09 -9.78
CA PHE A 277 -6.97 -9.69 -8.37
C PHE A 277 -6.50 -8.22 -8.28
N THR A 278 -7.29 -7.33 -7.72
CA THR A 278 -7.05 -5.91 -7.37
C THR A 278 -8.27 -5.02 -7.62
N ASP A 279 -8.97 -5.21 -8.74
CA ASP A 279 -9.99 -4.32 -9.31
C ASP A 279 -9.45 -2.92 -9.67
N GLY A 280 -8.32 -2.91 -10.37
CA GLY A 280 -7.70 -1.69 -10.84
C GLY A 280 -8.34 -1.13 -12.12
N ALA A 281 -7.86 0.04 -12.55
CA ALA A 281 -8.31 0.70 -13.79
C ALA A 281 -8.16 -0.22 -15.01
N ILE A 282 -7.14 -1.08 -15.03
CA ILE A 282 -6.92 -2.03 -16.12
C ILE A 282 -8.06 -3.04 -16.22
N ALA A 283 -8.62 -3.50 -15.11
CA ALA A 283 -9.75 -4.44 -15.11
C ALA A 283 -11.01 -3.85 -15.76
N GLN A 284 -11.18 -2.55 -15.68
CA GLN A 284 -12.35 -1.83 -16.22
C GLN A 284 -12.15 -1.38 -17.66
N SER A 285 -10.90 -1.33 -18.15
CA SER A 285 -10.53 -0.81 -19.48
C SER A 285 -10.25 -1.90 -20.52
N THR A 286 -10.15 -3.17 -20.12
CA THR A 286 -10.01 -4.30 -21.06
C THR A 286 -11.34 -4.61 -21.76
N ASP A 287 -11.24 -5.26 -22.92
CA ASP A 287 -12.39 -5.78 -23.65
C ASP A 287 -12.15 -7.28 -24.01
N PRO A 288 -12.96 -8.18 -23.40
CA PRO A 288 -13.96 -7.96 -22.35
C PRO A 288 -13.36 -7.46 -21.02
N LYS A 289 -14.17 -6.76 -20.19
CA LYS A 289 -13.74 -6.29 -18.85
C LYS A 289 -13.40 -7.46 -17.94
N LEU A 290 -12.32 -7.33 -17.17
CA LEU A 290 -11.85 -8.39 -16.28
C LEU A 290 -12.77 -8.64 -15.08
N THR A 291 -13.12 -9.91 -14.86
CA THR A 291 -13.55 -10.42 -13.57
C THR A 291 -12.34 -10.41 -12.64
N THR A 292 -12.48 -9.92 -11.43
CA THR A 292 -11.36 -9.72 -10.51
C THR A 292 -11.82 -9.68 -9.05
N VAL A 293 -10.88 -9.76 -8.12
CA VAL A 293 -11.14 -9.62 -6.69
C VAL A 293 -10.73 -8.22 -6.25
N GLU A 294 -11.68 -7.45 -5.72
CA GLU A 294 -11.43 -6.10 -5.20
C GLU A 294 -10.75 -6.16 -3.83
N GLN A 295 -9.65 -5.39 -3.66
CA GLN A 295 -8.83 -5.37 -2.44
C GLN A 295 -9.13 -4.20 -1.48
N HIS A 296 -9.95 -3.23 -1.87
CA HIS A 296 -10.27 -2.04 -1.07
C HIS A 296 -9.04 -1.28 -0.56
N GLY A 297 -8.11 -0.92 -1.46
CA GLY A 297 -6.82 -0.31 -1.10
C GLY A 297 -6.95 0.95 -0.23
N GLU A 298 -7.93 1.84 -0.48
CA GLU A 298 -8.14 3.02 0.37
C GLU A 298 -8.49 2.64 1.82
N GLU A 299 -9.26 1.59 2.04
CA GLU A 299 -9.57 1.12 3.39
C GLU A 299 -8.34 0.55 4.09
N VAL A 300 -7.49 -0.17 3.35
CA VAL A 300 -6.19 -0.64 3.85
C VAL A 300 -5.35 0.54 4.32
N GLY A 301 -5.23 1.59 3.50
CA GLY A 301 -4.45 2.79 3.82
C GLY A 301 -4.97 3.54 5.06
N LYS A 302 -6.28 3.80 5.12
CA LYS A 302 -6.94 4.43 6.28
C LYS A 302 -6.73 3.64 7.55
N SER A 303 -6.83 2.31 7.46
CA SER A 303 -6.66 1.41 8.60
C SER A 303 -5.22 1.36 9.09
N ALA A 304 -4.24 1.34 8.18
CA ALA A 304 -2.83 1.38 8.53
C ALA A 304 -2.46 2.68 9.24
N PHE A 305 -2.96 3.81 8.75
CA PHE A 305 -2.78 5.12 9.41
C PHE A 305 -3.42 5.14 10.80
N SER A 306 -4.66 4.70 10.95
CA SER A 306 -5.37 4.66 12.24
C SER A 306 -4.65 3.78 13.27
N ILE A 307 -4.15 2.62 12.86
CA ILE A 307 -3.37 1.73 13.74
C ILE A 307 -2.04 2.37 14.15
N LEU A 308 -1.36 3.07 13.23
CA LEU A 308 -0.11 3.75 13.53
C LEU A 308 -0.31 4.90 14.51
N THR A 309 -1.31 5.76 14.28
CA THR A 309 -1.61 6.91 15.15
C THR A 309 -2.10 6.48 16.53
N GLY A 310 -2.93 5.47 16.64
CA GLY A 310 -3.32 4.89 17.92
C GLY A 310 -2.11 4.43 18.74
N LYS A 311 -1.08 3.85 18.10
CA LYS A 311 0.19 3.53 18.77
C LYS A 311 0.94 4.76 19.26
N LEU A 312 0.97 5.83 18.46
CA LEU A 312 1.62 7.09 18.82
C LEU A 312 0.95 7.78 20.01
N GLU A 313 -0.36 7.58 20.18
CA GLU A 313 -1.18 8.10 21.28
C GLU A 313 -1.22 7.19 22.51
N GLY A 314 -0.54 6.03 22.44
CA GLY A 314 -0.47 5.07 23.56
C GLY A 314 -1.69 4.14 23.69
N GLU A 315 -2.51 4.05 22.65
CA GLU A 315 -3.64 3.12 22.63
C GLU A 315 -3.16 1.68 22.37
N GLU A 316 -3.20 0.83 23.39
CA GLU A 316 -2.85 -0.60 23.27
C GLU A 316 -3.84 -1.42 22.42
N LYS A 317 -5.03 -0.90 22.16
CA LYS A 317 -6.15 -1.61 21.51
C LYS A 317 -6.08 -1.71 19.98
N SER A 318 -5.11 -1.12 19.30
CA SER A 318 -4.98 -1.24 17.85
C SER A 318 -4.57 -2.68 17.47
N ASN A 319 -5.54 -3.49 17.10
CA ASN A 319 -5.31 -4.86 16.63
C ASN A 319 -4.86 -4.88 15.15
N ASN A 320 -4.23 -5.99 14.73
CA ASN A 320 -4.08 -6.27 13.30
C ASN A 320 -5.46 -6.24 12.63
N LYS A 321 -5.52 -5.74 11.39
CA LYS A 321 -6.78 -5.70 10.63
C LYS A 321 -6.68 -6.55 9.37
N ILE A 322 -7.74 -7.30 9.10
CA ILE A 322 -7.97 -7.99 7.83
C ILE A 322 -9.13 -7.26 7.14
N VAL A 323 -8.86 -6.71 5.96
CA VAL A 323 -9.86 -6.07 5.09
C VAL A 323 -10.47 -7.14 4.21
N ARG A 324 -11.80 -7.22 4.18
CA ARG A 324 -12.52 -8.19 3.34
C ARG A 324 -12.35 -7.84 1.86
N THR A 325 -12.36 -8.87 1.03
CA THR A 325 -12.33 -8.75 -0.42
C THR A 325 -13.69 -9.08 -1.02
N ASN A 326 -13.97 -8.57 -2.22
CA ASN A 326 -15.18 -8.87 -2.97
C ASN A 326 -14.84 -9.38 -4.36
N LEU A 327 -15.48 -10.46 -4.81
CA LEU A 327 -15.40 -10.87 -6.21
C LEU A 327 -16.28 -9.96 -7.06
N VAL A 328 -15.71 -9.35 -8.09
CA VAL A 328 -16.37 -8.48 -9.04
C VAL A 328 -16.44 -9.20 -10.39
N ILE A 329 -17.62 -9.71 -10.71
CA ILE A 329 -17.86 -10.49 -11.92
C ILE A 329 -18.05 -9.54 -13.10
N ARG A 330 -17.33 -9.82 -14.22
CA ARG A 330 -17.40 -9.07 -15.47
C ARG A 330 -17.34 -10.02 -16.70
N GLY A 331 -16.88 -9.51 -17.83
CA GLY A 331 -16.97 -10.21 -19.13
C GLY A 331 -15.92 -11.27 -19.40
N THR A 332 -14.89 -11.46 -18.56
CA THR A 332 -13.85 -12.48 -18.80
C THR A 332 -14.12 -13.84 -18.15
N THR A 333 -15.26 -14.01 -17.50
CA THR A 333 -15.76 -15.30 -16.99
C THR A 333 -17.20 -15.52 -17.48
N LYS A 334 -17.58 -16.80 -17.56
CA LYS A 334 -18.96 -17.20 -17.93
C LYS A 334 -19.95 -16.84 -16.85
#